data_ff0c7431b10ab400ab836b58beb5e85f
#
_entry.id   ff0c7431b10ab400ab836b58beb5e85f
#
_cell.length_a   1.000
_cell.length_b   1.000
_cell.length_c   1.000
_cell.angle_alpha   90.00
_cell.angle_beta   90.00
_cell.angle_gamma   90.00
#
_symmetry.space_group_name_H-M   'P 1'
#
loop_
_entity.id
_entity.type
_entity.pdbx_description
1 polymer ?
#
loop_
_entity_poly.entity_id
_entity_poly.type
_entity_poly.pdbx_seq_one_letter_code
_entity_poly.pdbx_strand_id
1 'polypeptide(L)'
;MPKPRLTIIIFFLLIFSACTSQNSPAIELSPTPVSTLRAQPTGDSVKVGVLAIRSAAAANAQYGGIIAYIEEQIGQPVTLVPLTQEDQFSLMESGGIDFTFNNPLAGIQVQRTFNTEILVTLARNNTGPTFSGLIIVNKNSGITSIEDLKGKNGTCVNQQTAAAGCIFQVHHLQQKGVDPFTDFNSFTETPSQDNIVLGVLNGSFDVGFIRTGQLERMLRENTILTLDDFLILDQAEDDFFFPHSTALYPEWPFAAHPDTDPELVNQVRKTLLEMPEDHPALTEINSTGFVEPLDYSAMHELIESLQLKSWDAQ
;
A
#
# COMPACT_ATOMS: atom_id res chain seq x y z
N MET A 1 -55.86 30.04 29.55
CA MET A 1 -56.68 29.24 28.64
C MET A 1 -55.89 28.01 28.22
N PRO A 2 -56.25 26.81 28.71
CA PRO A 2 -55.52 25.58 28.41
C PRO A 2 -56.06 24.90 27.14
N LYS A 3 -55.13 24.33 26.36
CA LYS A 3 -55.44 23.52 25.18
C LYS A 3 -55.70 22.06 25.58
N PRO A 4 -56.63 21.36 24.91
CA PRO A 4 -56.97 19.98 25.29
C PRO A 4 -55.95 18.97 24.67
N ARG A 5 -55.64 17.94 25.47
CA ARG A 5 -54.87 16.75 25.07
C ARG A 5 -55.84 15.75 24.42
N LEU A 6 -55.50 15.33 23.22
CA LEU A 6 -56.19 14.25 22.50
C LEU A 6 -55.51 12.92 22.83
N THR A 7 -56.27 12.01 23.50
CA THR A 7 -55.81 10.66 23.84
C THR A 7 -56.28 9.71 22.75
N ILE A 8 -55.35 9.07 22.03
CA ILE A 8 -55.64 8.01 21.06
C ILE A 8 -55.51 6.67 21.78
N ILE A 9 -56.58 5.92 21.85
CA ILE A 9 -56.64 4.55 22.37
C ILE A 9 -56.46 3.63 21.16
N ILE A 10 -55.37 2.85 21.14
CA ILE A 10 -55.12 1.81 20.14
C ILE A 10 -55.54 0.46 20.72
N PHE A 11 -56.52 -0.17 20.04
CA PHE A 11 -57.02 -1.52 20.36
C PHE A 11 -56.07 -2.56 19.75
N PHE A 12 -55.46 -3.41 20.58
CA PHE A 12 -54.66 -4.55 20.10
C PHE A 12 -55.57 -5.77 19.95
N LEU A 13 -55.73 -6.26 18.75
CA LEU A 13 -56.37 -7.56 18.45
C LEU A 13 -55.27 -8.65 18.48
N LEU A 14 -55.37 -9.55 19.46
CA LEU A 14 -54.55 -10.78 19.54
C LEU A 14 -55.20 -11.88 18.70
N ILE A 15 -54.53 -12.29 17.65
CA ILE A 15 -54.88 -13.48 16.87
C ILE A 15 -53.96 -14.62 17.35
N PHE A 16 -54.52 -15.62 18.02
CA PHE A 16 -53.85 -16.87 18.36
C PHE A 16 -53.91 -17.82 17.11
N SER A 17 -52.74 -18.12 16.52
CA SER A 17 -52.62 -19.26 15.58
C SER A 17 -51.89 -20.40 16.27
N ALA A 18 -52.56 -21.50 16.43
CA ALA A 18 -52.01 -22.76 16.93
C ALA A 18 -51.30 -23.46 15.76
N CYS A 19 -49.98 -23.67 15.88
CA CYS A 19 -49.25 -24.56 14.97
C CYS A 19 -48.96 -25.90 15.67
N THR A 20 -49.48 -26.95 15.10
CA THR A 20 -49.18 -28.35 15.46
C THR A 20 -47.77 -28.73 15.05
N SER A 21 -47.00 -29.30 15.99
CA SER A 21 -45.66 -29.84 15.77
C SER A 21 -45.73 -31.18 15.02
N GLN A 22 -45.15 -31.28 13.83
CA GLN A 22 -44.79 -32.54 13.21
C GLN A 22 -43.28 -32.80 13.43
N ASN A 23 -42.98 -33.88 14.13
CA ASN A 23 -41.64 -34.42 14.28
C ASN A 23 -41.15 -35.02 12.95
N SER A 24 -40.13 -34.46 12.36
CA SER A 24 -39.31 -35.10 11.29
C SER A 24 -37.98 -35.54 11.86
N PRO A 25 -37.45 -36.72 11.50
CA PRO A 25 -36.18 -37.21 12.01
C PRO A 25 -35.00 -36.37 11.52
N ALA A 26 -34.08 -36.05 12.43
CA ALA A 26 -32.84 -35.34 12.13
C ALA A 26 -31.93 -36.21 11.25
N ILE A 27 -31.60 -35.72 10.05
CA ILE A 27 -30.52 -36.29 9.21
C ILE A 27 -29.23 -35.57 9.67
N GLU A 28 -28.36 -36.33 10.29
CA GLU A 28 -27.01 -35.96 10.68
C GLU A 28 -26.15 -35.83 9.41
N LEU A 29 -25.97 -34.58 8.91
CA LEU A 29 -25.05 -34.30 7.80
C LEU A 29 -23.66 -34.08 8.38
N SER A 30 -22.75 -35.03 8.17
CA SER A 30 -21.31 -34.83 8.36
C SER A 30 -20.82 -33.65 7.50
N PRO A 31 -20.01 -32.72 8.03
CA PRO A 31 -19.43 -31.66 7.21
C PRO A 31 -18.37 -32.25 6.28
N THR A 32 -18.71 -32.39 5.01
CA THR A 32 -17.71 -32.57 3.95
C THR A 32 -16.99 -31.25 3.82
N PRO A 33 -15.63 -31.20 3.80
CA PRO A 33 -14.92 -29.96 3.51
C PRO A 33 -15.26 -29.53 2.07
N VAL A 34 -16.05 -28.49 1.95
CA VAL A 34 -16.29 -27.84 0.66
C VAL A 34 -15.01 -27.08 0.33
N SER A 35 -14.14 -27.76 -0.46
CA SER A 35 -13.15 -27.03 -1.24
C SER A 35 -13.93 -26.16 -2.21
N THR A 36 -14.14 -24.91 -1.88
CA THR A 36 -14.68 -23.90 -2.80
C THR A 36 -13.60 -23.58 -3.83
N LEU A 37 -13.49 -24.45 -4.84
CA LEU A 37 -12.87 -24.02 -6.09
C LEU A 37 -13.64 -22.78 -6.55
N ARG A 38 -12.97 -21.62 -6.55
CA ARG A 38 -13.48 -20.40 -7.18
C ARG A 38 -13.88 -20.78 -8.61
N ALA A 39 -15.16 -20.62 -8.95
CA ALA A 39 -15.62 -20.85 -10.31
C ALA A 39 -14.79 -19.94 -11.24
N GLN A 40 -14.10 -20.51 -12.23
CA GLN A 40 -13.39 -19.72 -13.24
C GLN A 40 -14.38 -18.74 -13.89
N PRO A 41 -14.03 -17.45 -14.02
CA PRO A 41 -14.91 -16.48 -14.63
C PRO A 41 -15.01 -16.75 -16.11
N THR A 42 -16.16 -17.19 -16.56
CA THR A 42 -16.56 -17.14 -17.96
C THR A 42 -16.87 -15.68 -18.30
N GLY A 43 -15.88 -14.94 -18.80
CA GLY A 43 -16.05 -13.62 -19.38
C GLY A 43 -15.74 -12.40 -18.51
N ASP A 44 -15.30 -12.57 -17.25
CA ASP A 44 -14.84 -11.46 -16.41
C ASP A 44 -13.37 -11.11 -16.72
N SER A 45 -13.05 -9.80 -16.72
CA SER A 45 -11.68 -9.33 -16.92
C SER A 45 -10.78 -9.75 -15.75
N VAL A 46 -9.50 -10.05 -16.04
CA VAL A 46 -8.44 -10.17 -15.02
C VAL A 46 -8.31 -8.85 -14.28
N LYS A 47 -8.29 -8.89 -12.95
CA LYS A 47 -8.26 -7.68 -12.10
C LYS A 47 -6.90 -7.51 -11.45
N VAL A 48 -6.24 -6.41 -11.77
CA VAL A 48 -4.95 -6.03 -11.17
C VAL A 48 -5.16 -4.88 -10.23
N GLY A 49 -5.04 -5.15 -8.92
CA GLY A 49 -5.06 -4.13 -7.89
C GLY A 49 -3.74 -3.35 -7.85
N VAL A 50 -3.80 -2.02 -8.00
CA VAL A 50 -2.61 -1.15 -8.00
C VAL A 50 -2.74 -0.08 -6.94
N LEU A 51 -1.77 0.04 -6.04
CA LEU A 51 -1.77 1.07 -4.99
C LEU A 51 -1.77 2.48 -5.58
N ALA A 52 -2.81 3.24 -5.29
CA ALA A 52 -3.02 4.61 -5.75
C ALA A 52 -2.42 5.61 -4.76
N ILE A 53 -1.12 5.89 -4.86
CA ILE A 53 -0.40 6.80 -3.93
C ILE A 53 -0.98 8.21 -3.91
N ARG A 54 -1.44 8.74 -5.05
CA ARG A 54 -1.99 10.10 -5.18
C ARG A 54 -3.51 10.10 -5.32
N SER A 55 -4.01 9.34 -6.29
CA SER A 55 -5.44 9.19 -6.58
C SER A 55 -5.68 8.04 -7.56
N ALA A 56 -6.91 7.56 -7.65
CA ALA A 56 -7.31 6.55 -8.63
C ALA A 56 -7.03 7.01 -10.08
N ALA A 57 -7.29 8.28 -10.41
CA ALA A 57 -7.00 8.84 -11.73
C ALA A 57 -5.49 8.85 -12.04
N ALA A 58 -4.66 9.22 -11.05
CA ALA A 58 -3.21 9.20 -11.19
C ALA A 58 -2.67 7.77 -11.35
N ALA A 59 -3.21 6.78 -10.62
CA ALA A 59 -2.84 5.37 -10.76
C ALA A 59 -3.17 4.84 -12.16
N ASN A 60 -4.37 5.14 -12.68
CA ASN A 60 -4.75 4.77 -14.05
C ASN A 60 -3.85 5.43 -15.10
N ALA A 61 -3.54 6.70 -14.97
CA ALA A 61 -2.64 7.40 -15.90
C ALA A 61 -1.21 6.84 -15.86
N GLN A 62 -0.73 6.46 -14.66
CA GLN A 62 0.64 6.01 -14.45
C GLN A 62 0.85 4.54 -14.84
N TYR A 63 -0.12 3.66 -14.52
CA TYR A 63 0.05 2.21 -14.67
C TYR A 63 -0.83 1.60 -15.77
N GLY A 64 -1.74 2.40 -16.36
CA GLY A 64 -2.65 1.92 -17.42
C GLY A 64 -1.93 1.32 -18.62
N GLY A 65 -0.76 1.87 -19.00
CA GLY A 65 0.06 1.33 -20.07
C GLY A 65 0.62 -0.07 -19.77
N ILE A 66 1.01 -0.36 -18.51
CA ILE A 66 1.43 -1.69 -18.08
C ILE A 66 0.26 -2.69 -18.17
N ILE A 67 -0.92 -2.25 -17.72
CA ILE A 67 -2.13 -3.09 -17.75
C ILE A 67 -2.54 -3.41 -19.20
N ALA A 68 -2.50 -2.42 -20.08
CA ALA A 68 -2.77 -2.62 -21.51
C ALA A 68 -1.76 -3.57 -22.17
N TYR A 69 -0.48 -3.49 -21.79
CA TYR A 69 0.54 -4.42 -22.27
C TYR A 69 0.28 -5.85 -21.79
N ILE A 70 -0.08 -6.05 -20.49
CA ILE A 70 -0.46 -7.37 -19.98
C ILE A 70 -1.66 -7.90 -20.78
N GLU A 71 -2.72 -7.09 -20.95
CA GLU A 71 -3.93 -7.46 -21.73
C GLU A 71 -3.58 -7.93 -23.13
N GLU A 72 -2.73 -7.19 -23.85
CA GLU A 72 -2.30 -7.54 -25.21
C GLU A 72 -1.55 -8.88 -25.26
N GLN A 73 -0.64 -9.12 -24.31
CA GLN A 73 0.19 -10.32 -24.31
C GLN A 73 -0.54 -11.58 -23.88
N ILE A 74 -1.48 -11.48 -22.91
CA ILE A 74 -2.24 -12.64 -22.44
C ILE A 74 -3.51 -12.88 -23.28
N GLY A 75 -3.91 -11.92 -24.12
CA GLY A 75 -5.07 -12.05 -25.03
C GLY A 75 -6.44 -12.09 -24.38
N GLN A 76 -6.57 -11.56 -23.16
CA GLN A 76 -7.86 -11.46 -22.45
C GLN A 76 -7.96 -10.12 -21.69
N PRO A 77 -9.19 -9.58 -21.47
CA PRO A 77 -9.36 -8.28 -20.84
C PRO A 77 -8.72 -8.18 -19.45
N VAL A 78 -8.02 -7.08 -19.19
CA VAL A 78 -7.40 -6.79 -17.88
C VAL A 78 -7.90 -5.43 -17.37
N THR A 79 -8.32 -5.38 -16.12
CA THR A 79 -8.83 -4.16 -15.47
C THR A 79 -7.92 -3.73 -14.34
N LEU A 80 -7.46 -2.47 -14.36
CA LEU A 80 -6.78 -1.86 -13.23
C LEU A 80 -7.82 -1.50 -12.16
N VAL A 81 -7.60 -1.99 -10.93
CA VAL A 81 -8.38 -1.64 -9.74
C VAL A 81 -7.50 -0.75 -8.83
N PRO A 82 -7.77 0.55 -8.74
CA PRO A 82 -7.01 1.42 -7.84
C PRO A 82 -7.26 1.04 -6.38
N LEU A 83 -6.20 0.81 -5.62
CA LEU A 83 -6.25 0.44 -4.19
C LEU A 83 -5.86 1.62 -3.30
N THR A 84 -6.53 1.77 -2.16
CA THR A 84 -6.01 2.57 -1.05
C THR A 84 -5.13 1.74 -0.14
N GLN A 85 -4.47 2.37 0.84
CA GLN A 85 -3.68 1.65 1.85
C GLN A 85 -4.54 0.72 2.72
N GLU A 86 -5.84 0.97 2.80
CA GLU A 86 -6.76 0.29 3.70
C GLU A 86 -7.64 -0.76 3.00
N ASP A 87 -8.19 -0.44 1.80
CA ASP A 87 -9.17 -1.30 1.12
C ASP A 87 -8.56 -2.51 0.40
N GLN A 88 -7.24 -2.52 0.20
CA GLN A 88 -6.55 -3.62 -0.48
C GLN A 88 -6.80 -4.99 0.20
N PHE A 89 -6.89 -5.03 1.54
CA PHE A 89 -7.08 -6.28 2.28
C PHE A 89 -8.50 -6.82 2.08
N SER A 90 -9.52 -5.99 2.15
CA SER A 90 -10.91 -6.42 1.91
C SER A 90 -11.16 -6.85 0.47
N LEU A 91 -10.48 -6.22 -0.49
CA LEU A 91 -10.56 -6.62 -1.90
C LEU A 91 -9.85 -7.95 -2.17
N MET A 92 -8.72 -8.22 -1.51
CA MET A 92 -8.09 -9.54 -1.54
C MET A 92 -9.00 -10.61 -0.92
N GLU A 93 -9.49 -10.38 0.28
CA GLU A 93 -10.37 -11.31 1.01
C GLU A 93 -11.61 -11.68 0.20
N SER A 94 -12.24 -10.72 -0.46
CA SER A 94 -13.42 -10.95 -1.31
C SER A 94 -13.12 -11.61 -2.65
N GLY A 95 -11.84 -11.84 -3.00
CA GLY A 95 -11.42 -12.26 -4.34
C GLY A 95 -11.74 -11.21 -5.41
N GLY A 96 -11.77 -9.95 -5.02
CA GLY A 96 -12.03 -8.83 -5.90
C GLY A 96 -10.87 -8.47 -6.84
N ILE A 97 -9.66 -9.03 -6.60
CA ILE A 97 -8.45 -8.85 -7.43
C ILE A 97 -7.71 -10.18 -7.60
N ASP A 98 -7.13 -10.39 -8.78
CA ASP A 98 -6.36 -11.57 -9.13
C ASP A 98 -4.85 -11.35 -8.93
N PHE A 99 -4.40 -10.11 -9.12
CA PHE A 99 -3.00 -9.70 -8.92
C PHE A 99 -2.94 -8.39 -8.14
N THR A 100 -1.83 -8.17 -7.42
CA THR A 100 -1.55 -6.90 -6.75
C THR A 100 -0.24 -6.31 -7.21
N PHE A 101 -0.17 -4.99 -7.36
CA PHE A 101 1.04 -4.23 -7.56
C PHE A 101 1.11 -3.12 -6.52
N ASN A 102 2.01 -3.28 -5.54
CA ASN A 102 1.94 -2.56 -4.29
C ASN A 102 3.31 -2.10 -3.79
N ASN A 103 3.34 -1.20 -2.81
CA ASN A 103 4.59 -0.95 -2.11
C ASN A 103 5.03 -2.22 -1.34
N PRO A 104 6.34 -2.43 -1.12
CA PRO A 104 6.82 -3.72 -0.60
C PRO A 104 6.27 -4.06 0.79
N LEU A 105 6.09 -3.08 1.67
CA LEU A 105 5.58 -3.35 3.02
C LEU A 105 4.13 -3.84 2.99
N ALA A 106 3.25 -3.11 2.29
CA ALA A 106 1.87 -3.52 2.12
C ALA A 106 1.76 -4.84 1.32
N GLY A 107 2.61 -5.02 0.30
CA GLY A 107 2.69 -6.27 -0.45
C GLY A 107 3.00 -7.49 0.43
N ILE A 108 3.94 -7.35 1.37
CA ILE A 108 4.30 -8.42 2.31
C ILE A 108 3.21 -8.63 3.38
N GLN A 109 2.56 -7.57 3.86
CA GLN A 109 1.39 -7.73 4.74
C GLN A 109 0.27 -8.51 4.03
N VAL A 110 -0.02 -8.19 2.76
CA VAL A 110 -0.96 -8.95 1.92
C VAL A 110 -0.49 -10.40 1.74
N GLN A 111 0.80 -10.62 1.47
CA GLN A 111 1.38 -11.96 1.34
C GLN A 111 1.19 -12.79 2.62
N ARG A 112 1.47 -12.22 3.78
CA ARG A 112 1.32 -12.90 5.08
C ARG A 112 -0.13 -13.26 5.38
N THR A 113 -1.07 -12.42 4.97
CA THR A 113 -2.51 -12.62 5.22
C THR A 113 -3.14 -13.60 4.24
N PHE A 114 -2.82 -13.48 2.96
CA PHE A 114 -3.51 -14.21 1.88
C PHE A 114 -2.61 -15.23 1.16
N ASN A 115 -1.35 -15.36 1.57
CA ASN A 115 -0.38 -16.27 0.97
C ASN A 115 -0.18 -16.05 -0.55
N THR A 116 -0.10 -14.76 -0.95
CA THR A 116 0.14 -14.39 -2.35
C THR A 116 1.54 -14.81 -2.81
N GLU A 117 1.69 -15.11 -4.12
CA GLU A 117 2.96 -15.41 -4.75
C GLU A 117 3.54 -14.13 -5.38
N ILE A 118 4.74 -13.72 -4.96
CA ILE A 118 5.46 -12.62 -5.62
C ILE A 118 6.05 -13.14 -6.92
N LEU A 119 5.66 -12.53 -8.03
CA LEU A 119 6.06 -12.95 -9.38
C LEU A 119 7.30 -12.21 -9.88
N VAL A 120 7.36 -10.90 -9.65
CA VAL A 120 8.44 -10.02 -10.10
C VAL A 120 8.59 -8.83 -9.16
N THR A 121 9.77 -8.19 -9.21
CA THR A 121 10.05 -6.90 -8.55
C THR A 121 10.24 -5.82 -9.61
N LEU A 122 9.66 -4.63 -9.40
CA LEU A 122 9.85 -3.47 -10.26
C LEU A 122 11.32 -3.01 -10.23
N ALA A 123 11.89 -2.67 -11.39
CA ALA A 123 13.18 -2.01 -11.49
C ALA A 123 13.00 -0.60 -12.07
N ARG A 124 13.47 0.43 -11.33
CA ARG A 124 13.33 1.83 -11.74
C ARG A 124 14.57 2.34 -12.46
N ASN A 125 14.37 3.36 -13.28
CA ASN A 125 15.49 4.10 -13.85
C ASN A 125 16.38 4.64 -12.73
N ASN A 126 17.70 4.53 -12.92
CA ASN A 126 18.77 5.00 -12.04
C ASN A 126 18.92 4.23 -10.71
N THR A 127 17.86 3.70 -10.11
CA THR A 127 17.92 3.04 -8.79
C THR A 127 17.82 1.51 -8.87
N GLY A 128 17.46 0.97 -10.05
CA GLY A 128 17.24 -0.46 -10.19
C GLY A 128 16.07 -0.96 -9.32
N PRO A 129 16.16 -2.18 -8.78
CA PRO A 129 15.05 -2.80 -8.06
C PRO A 129 15.05 -2.50 -6.55
N THR A 130 15.72 -1.41 -6.11
CA THR A 130 15.77 -0.99 -4.71
C THR A 130 15.44 0.49 -4.52
N PHE A 131 14.99 0.85 -3.34
CA PHE A 131 14.72 2.23 -2.93
C PHE A 131 14.86 2.38 -1.41
N SER A 132 14.77 3.62 -0.91
CA SER A 132 14.94 3.93 0.49
C SER A 132 14.02 5.07 0.93
N GLY A 133 14.11 5.45 2.19
CA GLY A 133 13.42 6.56 2.79
C GLY A 133 14.35 7.74 3.13
N LEU A 134 13.78 8.95 3.11
CA LEU A 134 14.43 10.16 3.58
C LEU A 134 13.73 10.69 4.82
N ILE A 135 14.53 11.22 5.74
CA ILE A 135 14.09 12.02 6.89
C ILE A 135 14.45 13.46 6.55
N ILE A 136 13.45 14.28 6.23
CA ILE A 136 13.67 15.67 5.79
C ILE A 136 13.23 16.67 6.86
N VAL A 137 14.00 17.74 7.00
CA VAL A 137 13.67 18.90 7.81
C VAL A 137 13.89 20.17 6.99
N ASN A 138 13.28 21.28 7.39
CA ASN A 138 13.59 22.58 6.78
C ASN A 138 15.03 22.97 7.17
N LYS A 139 15.84 23.38 6.19
CA LYS A 139 17.25 23.76 6.40
C LYS A 139 17.44 24.83 7.48
N ASN A 140 16.46 25.72 7.64
CA ASN A 140 16.51 26.81 8.60
C ASN A 140 15.86 26.48 9.95
N SER A 141 15.45 25.22 10.18
CA SER A 141 14.77 24.80 11.42
C SER A 141 15.69 24.74 12.64
N GLY A 142 17.01 24.70 12.43
CA GLY A 142 17.99 24.44 13.49
C GLY A 142 18.10 22.96 13.90
N ILE A 143 17.35 22.06 13.26
CA ILE A 143 17.46 20.60 13.45
C ILE A 143 18.59 20.10 12.55
N THR A 144 19.59 19.44 13.12
CA THR A 144 20.78 18.99 12.38
C THR A 144 21.13 17.53 12.63
N SER A 145 20.51 16.90 13.63
CA SER A 145 20.74 15.51 14.00
C SER A 145 19.41 14.77 14.30
N ILE A 146 19.47 13.45 14.40
CA ILE A 146 18.33 12.62 14.80
C ILE A 146 17.91 12.94 16.25
N GLU A 147 18.84 13.23 17.14
CA GLU A 147 18.58 13.56 18.54
C GLU A 147 17.76 14.85 18.69
N ASP A 148 17.91 15.81 17.76
CA ASP A 148 17.15 17.07 17.74
C ASP A 148 15.66 16.85 17.43
N LEU A 149 15.28 15.67 16.99
CA LEU A 149 13.88 15.32 16.66
C LEU A 149 13.01 15.10 17.90
N LYS A 150 13.60 14.88 19.07
CA LYS A 150 12.85 14.73 20.33
C LYS A 150 12.07 16.00 20.65
N GLY A 151 10.77 15.83 20.92
CA GLY A 151 9.83 16.91 21.18
C GLY A 151 9.39 17.70 19.93
N LYS A 152 9.73 17.25 18.71
CA LYS A 152 9.32 17.89 17.45
C LYS A 152 7.99 17.32 16.92
N ASN A 153 7.41 18.00 15.93
CA ASN A 153 6.18 17.57 15.27
C ASN A 153 6.56 16.88 13.96
N GLY A 154 6.31 15.58 13.88
CA GLY A 154 6.62 14.77 12.71
C GLY A 154 5.38 14.32 11.97
N THR A 155 5.56 13.96 10.70
CA THR A 155 4.51 13.42 9.87
C THR A 155 5.00 12.39 8.86
N CYS A 156 4.12 11.45 8.53
CA CYS A 156 4.33 10.45 7.50
C CYS A 156 3.01 10.16 6.75
N VAL A 157 3.02 9.25 5.75
CA VAL A 157 1.80 8.97 4.96
C VAL A 157 0.84 8.06 5.72
N ASN A 158 1.32 6.88 6.15
CA ASN A 158 0.52 5.91 6.89
C ASN A 158 1.44 5.05 7.77
N GLN A 159 1.09 4.97 9.05
CA GLN A 159 1.91 4.33 10.10
C GLN A 159 1.84 2.80 10.11
N GLN A 160 1.08 2.18 9.21
CA GLN A 160 0.92 0.73 9.15
C GLN A 160 1.39 0.11 7.83
N THR A 161 1.22 0.82 6.70
CA THR A 161 1.38 0.24 5.36
C THR A 161 2.29 1.03 4.42
N ALA A 162 2.68 2.28 4.78
CA ALA A 162 3.52 3.09 3.93
C ALA A 162 5.01 2.80 4.16
N ALA A 163 5.62 1.99 3.31
CA ALA A 163 7.04 1.61 3.38
C ALA A 163 7.97 2.83 3.53
N ALA A 164 8.51 3.37 2.45
CA ALA A 164 9.43 4.52 2.46
C ALA A 164 8.73 5.88 2.71
N GLY A 165 7.43 5.90 2.88
CA GLY A 165 6.69 7.09 3.29
C GLY A 165 6.41 7.15 4.80
N CYS A 166 6.90 6.18 5.59
CA CYS A 166 6.76 6.12 7.04
C CYS A 166 7.68 5.08 7.71
N ILE A 167 7.45 3.79 7.43
CA ILE A 167 7.92 2.69 8.27
C ILE A 167 9.43 2.50 8.22
N PHE A 168 10.07 2.72 7.08
CA PHE A 168 11.53 2.66 6.98
C PHE A 168 12.21 3.67 7.90
N GLN A 169 11.67 4.89 7.95
CA GLN A 169 12.19 5.96 8.79
C GLN A 169 11.91 5.70 10.28
N VAL A 170 10.73 5.21 10.62
CA VAL A 170 10.40 4.81 12.01
C VAL A 170 11.39 3.77 12.50
N HIS A 171 11.60 2.70 11.73
CA HIS A 171 12.55 1.64 12.09
C HIS A 171 13.98 2.17 12.22
N HIS A 172 14.43 2.98 11.25
CA HIS A 172 15.75 3.60 11.27
C HIS A 172 15.96 4.47 12.51
N LEU A 173 14.97 5.32 12.86
CA LEU A 173 15.06 6.17 14.05
C LEU A 173 15.07 5.37 15.34
N GLN A 174 14.26 4.31 15.45
CA GLN A 174 14.27 3.44 16.62
C GLN A 174 15.63 2.74 16.82
N GLN A 175 16.27 2.30 15.72
CA GLN A 175 17.65 1.77 15.79
C GLN A 175 18.68 2.80 16.28
N LYS A 176 18.42 4.10 16.08
CA LYS A 176 19.24 5.22 16.55
C LYS A 176 18.81 5.74 17.93
N GLY A 177 17.84 5.11 18.60
CA GLY A 177 17.38 5.48 19.95
C GLY A 177 16.39 6.64 20.00
N VAL A 178 15.70 6.90 18.90
CA VAL A 178 14.58 7.87 18.83
C VAL A 178 13.33 7.15 18.32
N ASP A 179 12.29 7.10 19.13
CA ASP A 179 11.00 6.53 18.75
C ASP A 179 10.00 7.63 18.42
N PRO A 180 9.59 7.80 17.14
CA PRO A 180 8.64 8.84 16.75
C PRO A 180 7.31 8.79 17.51
N PHE A 181 6.89 7.61 17.97
CA PHE A 181 5.62 7.46 18.69
C PHE A 181 5.66 7.96 20.13
N THR A 182 6.84 7.99 20.76
CA THR A 182 7.00 8.37 22.16
C THR A 182 7.87 9.61 22.38
N ASP A 183 8.86 9.84 21.51
CA ASP A 183 9.84 10.92 21.65
C ASP A 183 9.43 12.20 20.90
N PHE A 184 8.54 12.12 19.89
CA PHE A 184 8.03 13.30 19.24
C PHE A 184 6.91 13.96 20.07
N ASN A 185 6.75 15.28 19.94
CA ASN A 185 5.61 15.97 20.51
C ASN A 185 4.29 15.54 19.84
N SER A 186 4.33 15.35 18.53
CA SER A 186 3.25 14.73 17.76
C SER A 186 3.81 13.97 16.55
N PHE A 187 3.21 12.82 16.23
CA PHE A 187 3.52 12.07 15.01
C PHE A 187 2.21 11.72 14.30
N THR A 188 1.94 12.37 13.18
CA THR A 188 0.64 12.34 12.51
C THR A 188 0.74 11.79 11.08
N GLU A 189 -0.39 11.39 10.52
CA GLU A 189 -0.50 10.99 9.12
C GLU A 189 -0.91 12.15 8.22
N THR A 190 -0.35 12.19 7.01
CA THR A 190 -0.62 13.20 5.98
C THR A 190 -0.94 12.51 4.66
N PRO A 191 -1.99 12.91 3.91
CA PRO A 191 -2.54 12.15 2.79
C PRO A 191 -1.55 11.85 1.65
N SER A 192 -0.46 12.62 1.49
CA SER A 192 0.53 12.40 0.43
C SER A 192 1.91 12.91 0.81
N GLN A 193 2.94 12.35 0.18
CA GLN A 193 4.31 12.82 0.37
C GLN A 193 4.54 14.24 -0.16
N ASP A 194 3.77 14.69 -1.15
CA ASP A 194 3.79 16.07 -1.63
C ASP A 194 3.39 17.04 -0.52
N ASN A 195 2.32 16.71 0.23
CA ASN A 195 1.87 17.52 1.36
C ASN A 195 2.87 17.50 2.52
N ILE A 196 3.57 16.39 2.73
CA ILE A 196 4.66 16.31 3.72
C ILE A 196 5.78 17.28 3.37
N VAL A 197 6.28 17.24 2.12
CA VAL A 197 7.34 18.14 1.65
C VAL A 197 6.93 19.61 1.79
N LEU A 198 5.73 19.96 1.35
CA LEU A 198 5.21 21.33 1.45
C LEU A 198 4.99 21.75 2.92
N GLY A 199 4.56 20.82 3.78
CA GLY A 199 4.38 21.07 5.20
C GLY A 199 5.70 21.33 5.94
N VAL A 200 6.77 20.59 5.60
CA VAL A 200 8.13 20.84 6.11
C VAL A 200 8.67 22.17 5.59
N LEU A 201 8.45 22.45 4.30
CA LEU A 201 8.92 23.70 3.68
C LEU A 201 8.30 24.94 4.34
N ASN A 202 7.00 24.91 4.64
CA ASN A 202 6.28 26.04 5.24
C ASN A 202 6.27 26.05 6.78
N GLY A 203 6.92 25.05 7.43
CA GLY A 203 7.02 24.95 8.89
C GLY A 203 5.77 24.42 9.61
N SER A 204 4.83 23.82 8.88
CA SER A 204 3.67 23.11 9.50
C SER A 204 4.11 21.83 10.22
N PHE A 205 5.19 21.21 9.75
CA PHE A 205 5.86 20.07 10.37
C PHE A 205 7.34 20.38 10.54
N ASP A 206 7.93 19.92 11.63
CA ASP A 206 9.36 20.06 11.89
C ASP A 206 10.16 18.99 11.10
N VAL A 207 9.60 17.79 10.96
CA VAL A 207 10.20 16.65 10.25
C VAL A 207 9.17 15.90 9.42
N GLY A 208 9.57 15.44 8.24
CA GLY A 208 8.74 14.66 7.33
C GLY A 208 9.45 13.42 6.81
N PHE A 209 8.68 12.34 6.60
CA PHE A 209 9.17 11.08 6.04
C PHE A 209 8.67 10.90 4.62
N ILE A 210 9.59 10.75 3.68
CA ILE A 210 9.31 10.59 2.26
C ILE A 210 10.22 9.52 1.64
N ARG A 211 9.89 9.06 0.43
CA ARG A 211 10.73 8.14 -0.32
C ARG A 211 11.87 8.85 -1.05
N THR A 212 12.90 8.10 -1.41
CA THR A 212 13.94 8.55 -2.36
C THR A 212 13.36 9.01 -3.69
N GLY A 213 13.92 10.07 -4.29
CA GLY A 213 13.48 10.65 -5.56
C GLY A 213 12.21 11.51 -5.48
N GLN A 214 11.62 11.67 -4.29
CA GLN A 214 10.42 12.47 -4.09
C GLN A 214 10.69 13.97 -4.29
N LEU A 215 11.75 14.49 -3.69
CA LEU A 215 12.15 15.90 -3.82
C LEU A 215 12.51 16.24 -5.25
N GLU A 216 13.29 15.39 -5.91
CA GLU A 216 13.73 15.56 -7.29
C GLU A 216 12.54 15.54 -8.26
N ARG A 217 11.54 14.69 -7.99
CA ARG A 217 10.29 14.67 -8.76
C ARG A 217 9.54 16.01 -8.61
N MET A 218 9.35 16.49 -7.39
CA MET A 218 8.64 17.75 -7.12
C MET A 218 9.38 18.96 -7.70
N LEU A 219 10.71 18.92 -7.74
CA LEU A 219 11.52 19.93 -8.41
C LEU A 219 11.28 19.92 -9.93
N ARG A 220 11.30 18.75 -10.58
CA ARG A 220 11.00 18.63 -12.03
C ARG A 220 9.58 19.07 -12.38
N GLU A 221 8.62 18.83 -11.49
CA GLU A 221 7.22 19.25 -11.64
C GLU A 221 7.00 20.72 -11.27
N ASN A 222 8.05 21.46 -10.87
CA ASN A 222 7.99 22.85 -10.38
C ASN A 222 7.05 23.02 -9.16
N THR A 223 6.85 21.99 -8.36
CA THR A 223 6.06 22.05 -7.12
C THR A 223 6.88 22.66 -5.98
N ILE A 224 8.21 22.46 -6.00
CA ILE A 224 9.22 23.15 -5.17
C ILE A 224 10.24 23.82 -6.09
N LEU A 225 10.93 24.85 -5.60
CA LEU A 225 11.84 25.65 -6.41
C LEU A 225 13.31 25.23 -6.29
N THR A 226 13.69 24.61 -5.17
CA THR A 226 15.06 24.17 -4.91
C THR A 226 15.08 23.01 -3.90
N LEU A 227 16.11 22.18 -3.97
CA LEU A 227 16.40 21.16 -2.95
C LEU A 227 17.13 21.77 -1.73
N ASP A 228 17.75 22.92 -1.91
CA ASP A 228 18.54 23.60 -0.87
C ASP A 228 17.72 24.08 0.34
N ASP A 229 16.40 24.07 0.26
CA ASP A 229 15.50 24.40 1.37
C ASP A 229 15.37 23.28 2.40
N PHE A 230 15.88 22.07 2.06
CA PHE A 230 15.79 20.90 2.90
C PHE A 230 17.17 20.45 3.40
N LEU A 231 17.19 19.88 4.59
CA LEU A 231 18.29 19.08 5.12
C LEU A 231 17.78 17.63 5.24
N ILE A 232 18.57 16.68 4.73
CA ILE A 232 18.34 15.24 4.90
C ILE A 232 19.13 14.81 6.12
N LEU A 233 18.42 14.31 7.14
CA LEU A 233 19.05 13.83 8.36
C LEU A 233 19.61 12.42 8.19
N ASP A 234 20.76 12.16 8.83
CA ASP A 234 21.47 10.87 8.80
C ASP A 234 21.64 10.33 7.38
N GLN A 235 22.01 11.20 6.45
CA GLN A 235 22.18 10.84 5.05
C GLN A 235 23.27 9.77 4.92
N ALA A 236 22.96 8.67 4.21
CA ALA A 236 23.91 7.61 3.91
C ALA A 236 25.01 8.11 2.97
N GLU A 237 26.23 7.62 3.20
CA GLU A 237 27.43 7.91 2.38
C GLU A 237 27.72 6.67 1.51
N ASP A 238 26.94 6.46 0.44
CA ASP A 238 27.13 5.37 -0.51
C ASP A 238 26.91 5.86 -1.96
N ASP A 239 27.02 4.95 -2.93
CA ASP A 239 26.89 5.24 -4.37
C ASP A 239 25.45 5.15 -4.89
N PHE A 240 24.44 5.10 -4.00
CA PHE A 240 23.05 5.09 -4.45
C PHE A 240 22.68 6.38 -5.16
N PHE A 241 21.91 6.29 -6.24
CA PHE A 241 21.65 7.43 -7.14
C PHE A 241 21.02 8.63 -6.47
N PHE A 242 20.12 8.42 -5.52
CA PHE A 242 19.48 9.48 -4.75
C PHE A 242 20.00 9.55 -3.31
N PRO A 243 20.07 10.73 -2.70
CA PRO A 243 20.25 10.83 -1.25
C PRO A 243 19.21 10.01 -0.50
N HIS A 244 19.62 9.38 0.60
CA HIS A 244 18.70 8.62 1.47
C HIS A 244 19.19 8.56 2.91
N SER A 245 18.26 8.28 3.83
CA SER A 245 18.54 8.16 5.27
C SER A 245 18.53 6.70 5.74
N THR A 246 17.66 5.86 5.16
CA THR A 246 17.43 4.50 5.64
C THR A 246 18.19 3.46 4.80
N ALA A 247 18.22 2.22 5.21
CA ALA A 247 18.73 1.13 4.37
C ALA A 247 18.01 1.05 3.02
N LEU A 248 18.63 0.39 2.05
CA LEU A 248 18.02 0.07 0.77
C LEU A 248 17.11 -1.16 0.92
N TYR A 249 15.90 -1.06 0.38
CA TYR A 249 14.88 -2.11 0.42
C TYR A 249 14.41 -2.45 -1.00
N PRO A 250 13.87 -3.67 -1.23
CA PRO A 250 13.30 -4.04 -2.52
C PRO A 250 12.18 -3.09 -2.97
N GLU A 251 12.13 -2.82 -4.27
CA GLU A 251 11.04 -2.06 -4.90
C GLU A 251 9.73 -2.86 -4.91
N TRP A 252 8.71 -2.33 -5.53
CA TRP A 252 7.34 -2.83 -5.55
C TRP A 252 7.23 -4.25 -6.12
N PRO A 253 6.69 -5.21 -5.36
CA PRO A 253 6.35 -6.52 -5.87
C PRO A 253 5.06 -6.47 -6.70
N PHE A 254 5.04 -7.25 -7.78
CA PHE A 254 3.83 -7.68 -8.45
C PHE A 254 3.55 -9.12 -8.01
N ALA A 255 2.37 -9.38 -7.43
CA ALA A 255 2.05 -10.65 -6.82
C ALA A 255 0.69 -11.19 -7.26
N ALA A 256 0.54 -12.53 -7.29
CA ALA A 256 -0.69 -13.21 -7.62
C ALA A 256 -1.47 -13.61 -6.37
N HIS A 257 -2.80 -13.55 -6.44
CA HIS A 257 -3.68 -14.18 -5.45
C HIS A 257 -3.54 -15.71 -5.55
N PRO A 258 -3.56 -16.47 -4.43
CA PRO A 258 -3.34 -17.92 -4.45
C PRO A 258 -4.40 -18.70 -5.26
N ASP A 259 -5.60 -18.15 -5.42
CA ASP A 259 -6.68 -18.76 -6.19
C ASP A 259 -6.64 -18.41 -7.70
N THR A 260 -5.67 -17.60 -8.14
CA THR A 260 -5.49 -17.26 -9.56
C THR A 260 -5.01 -18.49 -10.33
N ASP A 261 -5.53 -18.68 -11.54
CA ASP A 261 -5.15 -19.80 -12.41
C ASP A 261 -3.62 -19.85 -12.61
N PRO A 262 -2.94 -20.97 -12.32
CA PRO A 262 -1.49 -21.07 -12.42
C PRO A 262 -0.93 -20.84 -13.83
N GLU A 263 -1.69 -21.13 -14.89
CA GLU A 263 -1.27 -20.85 -16.25
C GLU A 263 -1.28 -19.34 -16.53
N LEU A 264 -2.33 -18.63 -16.07
CA LEU A 264 -2.42 -17.19 -16.12
C LEU A 264 -1.30 -16.52 -15.30
N VAL A 265 -1.00 -17.04 -14.10
CA VAL A 265 0.12 -16.57 -13.26
C VAL A 265 1.44 -16.64 -14.03
N ASN A 266 1.73 -17.80 -14.65
CA ASN A 266 2.96 -18.00 -15.45
C ASN A 266 3.01 -17.07 -16.68
N GLN A 267 1.88 -16.87 -17.37
CA GLN A 267 1.80 -15.95 -18.51
C GLN A 267 2.08 -14.51 -18.09
N VAL A 268 1.45 -14.03 -17.01
CA VAL A 268 1.66 -12.65 -16.51
C VAL A 268 3.11 -12.45 -16.04
N ARG A 269 3.66 -13.41 -15.28
CA ARG A 269 5.08 -13.35 -14.86
C ARG A 269 6.01 -13.23 -16.06
N LYS A 270 5.86 -14.10 -17.04
CA LYS A 270 6.67 -14.10 -18.26
C LYS A 270 6.51 -12.78 -19.02
N THR A 271 5.28 -12.31 -19.19
CA THR A 271 4.97 -11.04 -19.85
C THR A 271 5.72 -9.86 -19.22
N LEU A 272 5.73 -9.77 -17.89
CA LEU A 272 6.40 -8.70 -17.18
C LEU A 272 7.93 -8.80 -17.26
N LEU A 273 8.50 -10.00 -17.15
CA LEU A 273 9.95 -10.22 -17.25
C LEU A 273 10.50 -9.99 -18.67
N GLU A 274 9.69 -10.26 -19.69
CA GLU A 274 10.07 -10.09 -21.12
C GLU A 274 9.63 -8.73 -21.68
N MET A 275 9.09 -7.82 -20.86
CA MET A 275 8.68 -6.49 -21.32
C MET A 275 9.88 -5.71 -21.83
N PRO A 276 9.85 -5.20 -23.11
CA PRO A 276 10.97 -4.45 -23.68
C PRO A 276 11.31 -3.20 -22.85
N GLU A 277 12.59 -2.97 -22.57
CA GLU A 277 13.08 -1.85 -21.76
C GLU A 277 12.69 -0.47 -22.33
N ASP A 278 12.49 -0.37 -23.65
CA ASP A 278 12.08 0.84 -24.36
C ASP A 278 10.55 0.99 -24.50
N HIS A 279 9.78 0.11 -23.88
CA HIS A 279 8.32 0.18 -23.97
C HIS A 279 7.78 1.47 -23.33
N PRO A 280 6.88 2.23 -24.01
CA PRO A 280 6.41 3.53 -23.52
C PRO A 280 5.81 3.50 -22.11
N ALA A 281 5.12 2.43 -21.72
CA ALA A 281 4.53 2.27 -20.39
C ALA A 281 5.58 2.24 -19.28
N LEU A 282 6.81 1.79 -19.52
CA LEU A 282 7.91 1.84 -18.56
C LEU A 282 8.39 3.28 -18.33
N THR A 283 8.40 4.09 -19.38
CA THR A 283 8.73 5.52 -19.28
C THR A 283 7.73 6.26 -18.36
N GLU A 284 6.43 5.95 -18.46
CA GLU A 284 5.37 6.55 -17.63
C GLU A 284 5.57 6.29 -16.14
N ILE A 285 6.10 5.12 -15.78
CA ILE A 285 6.38 4.75 -14.38
C ILE A 285 7.83 4.99 -13.96
N ASN A 286 8.65 5.59 -14.82
CA ASN A 286 10.08 5.81 -14.61
C ASN A 286 10.82 4.51 -14.27
N SER A 287 10.66 3.48 -15.13
CA SER A 287 11.15 2.11 -14.91
C SER A 287 11.96 1.62 -16.11
N THR A 288 12.86 0.68 -15.87
CA THR A 288 13.54 -0.13 -16.89
C THR A 288 12.87 -1.48 -17.11
N GLY A 289 11.86 -1.83 -16.32
CA GLY A 289 11.14 -3.10 -16.43
C GLY A 289 10.92 -3.78 -15.09
N PHE A 290 10.88 -5.10 -15.15
CA PHE A 290 10.69 -5.97 -13.99
C PHE A 290 11.81 -7.01 -13.96
N VAL A 291 12.21 -7.41 -12.75
CA VAL A 291 13.21 -8.45 -12.51
C VAL A 291 12.60 -9.60 -11.70
N GLU A 292 13.31 -10.72 -11.66
CA GLU A 292 12.96 -11.81 -10.75
C GLU A 292 12.74 -11.30 -9.31
N PRO A 293 11.88 -11.94 -8.52
CA PRO A 293 11.59 -11.49 -7.15
C PRO A 293 12.87 -11.34 -6.33
N LEU A 294 13.04 -10.16 -5.71
CA LEU A 294 14.09 -9.99 -4.72
C LEU A 294 13.73 -10.65 -3.39
N ASP A 295 14.71 -10.72 -2.47
CA ASP A 295 14.48 -11.14 -1.10
C ASP A 295 13.78 -10.01 -0.31
N TYR A 296 12.57 -10.29 0.16
CA TYR A 296 11.76 -9.40 0.98
C TYR A 296 11.86 -9.69 2.49
N SER A 297 12.82 -10.48 2.95
CA SER A 297 12.99 -10.84 4.37
C SER A 297 13.05 -9.61 5.27
N ALA A 298 13.71 -8.53 4.82
CA ALA A 298 13.74 -7.27 5.54
C ALA A 298 12.37 -6.64 5.80
N MET A 299 11.36 -6.91 4.94
CA MET A 299 10.00 -6.45 5.18
C MET A 299 9.30 -7.27 6.27
N HIS A 300 9.54 -8.58 6.30
CA HIS A 300 9.05 -9.44 7.39
C HIS A 300 9.64 -9.00 8.74
N GLU A 301 10.94 -8.72 8.79
CA GLU A 301 11.63 -8.23 9.99
C GLU A 301 11.05 -6.87 10.46
N LEU A 302 10.77 -5.95 9.54
CA LEU A 302 10.13 -4.67 9.87
C LEU A 302 8.73 -4.86 10.48
N ILE A 303 7.90 -5.71 9.89
CA ILE A 303 6.54 -5.99 10.37
C ILE A 303 6.60 -6.56 11.80
N GLU A 304 7.53 -7.47 12.06
CA GLU A 304 7.69 -8.11 13.36
C GLU A 304 8.29 -7.18 14.42
N SER A 305 9.38 -6.48 14.08
CA SER A 305 10.09 -5.61 15.02
C SER A 305 9.24 -4.42 15.47
N LEU A 306 8.44 -3.86 14.57
CA LEU A 306 7.55 -2.73 14.84
C LEU A 306 6.17 -3.16 15.32
N GLN A 307 5.90 -4.47 15.42
CA GLN A 307 4.59 -5.01 15.81
C GLN A 307 3.45 -4.37 14.99
N LEU A 308 3.70 -4.19 13.69
CA LEU A 308 2.70 -3.63 12.81
C LEU A 308 1.45 -4.51 12.84
N LYS A 309 0.28 -3.88 12.69
CA LYS A 309 -1.00 -4.57 12.74
C LYS A 309 -0.94 -5.83 11.87
N SER A 310 -1.08 -6.99 12.52
CA SER A 310 -1.25 -8.26 11.80
C SER A 310 -2.68 -8.31 11.28
N TRP A 311 -2.82 -8.34 9.97
CA TRP A 311 -4.11 -8.56 9.31
C TRP A 311 -4.54 -10.04 9.41
N ASP A 312 -3.62 -10.90 9.84
CA ASP A 312 -3.83 -12.34 10.09
C ASP A 312 -4.68 -12.61 11.36
N ALA A 313 -4.96 -11.60 12.16
CA ALA A 313 -5.55 -11.73 13.51
C ALA A 313 -7.02 -11.24 13.56
N GLN A 314 -7.79 -11.45 12.51
CA GLN A 314 -9.25 -11.21 12.56
C GLN A 314 -10.03 -12.50 12.68
#